data_4b7ccc0674ce57d048d6578636d2c8be
#
_entry.id   4b7ccc0674ce57d048d6578636d2c8be
#
_cell.length_a   1.000
_cell.length_b   1.000
_cell.length_c   1.000
_cell.angle_alpha   90.00
_cell.angle_beta   90.00
_cell.angle_gamma   90.00
#
_symmetry.space_group_name_H-M   'P 1'
#
loop_
_entity.id
_entity.type
_entity.pdbx_description
1 polymer ?
#
loop_
_entity_poly.entity_id
_entity_poly.type
_entity_poly.pdbx_seq_one_letter_code
_entity_poly.pdbx_strand_id
1 'polypeptide(L)'
;MKFDIYEEVTNRIIQQLEKGIIPWHKPWKMSGVSIKGATDLRKVAFNRITKTAYSALNQMLLSRAGEYASFKQWKDVGGTIKKGAKAEIVVFWKWLENVTKDESTDEEKLVKIPYLRYYQVFHIDDVDGIKPLSFEEVKEPTETTFEPEKQAEDLMNEYAEREKIAIRYSGNSAFYSPMQDYIQLPERFQFGKKAGEFYSTAFHEIVHSTGHKERLDRLNSFAGFGSEDYSKEELVAEIGSAGLLNLLNIETPSTFTNSVAYIQSWIKALKNDTKMIVQASGKAEKAVRYIIIGNVEQEKIEGAA
;
A
#
# COMPACT_ATOMS: atom_id res chain seq x y z
N MET A 1 -9.59 -22.24 19.96
CA MET A 1 -9.65 -21.74 18.58
C MET A 1 -8.23 -21.62 18.05
N LYS A 2 -7.93 -22.09 16.86
CA LYS A 2 -6.58 -21.96 16.27
C LYS A 2 -6.42 -20.50 15.86
N PHE A 3 -5.32 -19.85 16.22
CA PHE A 3 -5.03 -18.46 15.85
C PHE A 3 -4.90 -18.36 14.34
N ASP A 4 -5.73 -17.49 13.73
CA ASP A 4 -5.70 -17.17 12.29
C ASP A 4 -5.18 -15.73 12.12
N ILE A 5 -4.03 -15.58 11.48
CA ILE A 5 -3.41 -14.29 11.27
C ILE A 5 -4.19 -13.41 10.28
N TYR A 6 -4.88 -13.99 9.31
CA TYR A 6 -5.70 -13.22 8.38
C TYR A 6 -6.91 -12.61 9.08
N GLU A 7 -7.56 -13.40 9.95
CA GLU A 7 -8.68 -12.93 10.77
C GLU A 7 -8.22 -11.82 11.73
N GLU A 8 -7.07 -11.99 12.40
CA GLU A 8 -6.51 -10.98 13.30
C GLU A 8 -6.20 -9.66 12.58
N VAL A 9 -5.54 -9.72 11.43
CA VAL A 9 -5.23 -8.55 10.59
C VAL A 9 -6.52 -7.85 10.17
N THR A 10 -7.47 -8.59 9.63
CA THR A 10 -8.73 -8.03 9.13
C THR A 10 -9.56 -7.40 10.25
N ASN A 11 -9.63 -8.04 11.41
CA ASN A 11 -10.33 -7.49 12.58
C ASN A 11 -9.72 -6.16 13.05
N ARG A 12 -8.39 -6.01 13.01
CA ARG A 12 -7.73 -4.73 13.34
C ARG A 12 -8.07 -3.61 12.35
N ILE A 13 -8.18 -3.92 11.07
CA ILE A 13 -8.61 -2.97 10.04
C ILE A 13 -10.08 -2.60 10.25
N ILE A 14 -10.95 -3.58 10.47
CA ILE A 14 -12.37 -3.35 10.75
C ILE A 14 -12.55 -2.45 11.99
N GLN A 15 -11.83 -2.69 13.06
CA GLN A 15 -11.87 -1.85 14.26
C GLN A 15 -11.48 -0.38 14.01
N GLN A 16 -10.58 -0.12 13.07
CA GLN A 16 -10.25 1.25 12.66
C GLN A 16 -11.39 1.85 11.84
N LEU A 17 -11.93 1.12 10.89
CA LEU A 17 -13.08 1.54 10.07
C LEU A 17 -14.31 1.83 10.92
N GLU A 18 -14.60 1.01 11.92
CA GLU A 18 -15.70 1.23 12.89
C GLU A 18 -15.54 2.52 13.71
N LYS A 19 -14.30 3.00 13.85
CA LYS A 19 -13.99 4.32 14.46
C LYS A 19 -13.99 5.47 13.46
N GLY A 20 -14.36 5.22 12.20
CA GLY A 20 -14.31 6.22 11.14
C GLY A 20 -12.91 6.51 10.62
N ILE A 21 -11.92 5.68 10.94
CA ILE A 21 -10.54 5.83 10.46
C ILE A 21 -10.35 4.92 9.26
N ILE A 22 -9.95 5.48 8.13
CA ILE A 22 -9.61 4.74 6.92
C ILE A 22 -8.11 4.40 6.95
N PRO A 23 -7.74 3.12 7.20
CA PRO A 23 -6.33 2.78 7.50
C PRO A 23 -5.37 3.06 6.37
N TRP A 24 -5.79 2.93 5.11
CA TRP A 24 -4.94 3.14 3.93
C TRP A 24 -4.70 4.62 3.59
N HIS A 25 -5.37 5.55 4.25
CA HIS A 25 -5.02 6.97 4.17
C HIS A 25 -3.80 7.34 5.00
N LYS A 26 -3.31 6.45 5.88
CA LYS A 26 -2.05 6.68 6.59
C LYS A 26 -0.88 6.72 5.61
N PRO A 27 0.08 7.62 5.81
CA PRO A 27 1.30 7.65 5.01
C PRO A 27 2.01 6.29 5.00
N TRP A 28 2.37 5.82 3.83
CA TRP A 28 3.20 4.63 3.69
C TRP A 28 4.20 4.79 2.55
N LYS A 29 5.26 4.01 2.59
CA LYS A 29 6.39 4.10 1.68
C LYS A 29 6.82 2.72 1.23
N MET A 30 7.26 2.62 -0.01
CA MET A 30 7.85 1.39 -0.54
C MET A 30 9.36 1.42 -0.41
N SER A 31 9.95 0.30 0.02
CA SER A 31 11.40 0.14 0.01
C SER A 31 11.94 0.16 -1.43
N GLY A 32 13.00 0.94 -1.66
CA GLY A 32 13.64 1.05 -2.97
C GLY A 32 12.87 1.88 -4.01
N VAL A 33 11.75 2.51 -3.63
CA VAL A 33 11.02 3.45 -4.49
C VAL A 33 10.98 4.81 -3.82
N SER A 34 11.44 5.84 -4.51
CA SER A 34 11.31 7.23 -4.06
C SER A 34 11.03 8.14 -5.24
N ILE A 35 10.15 9.08 -5.03
CA ILE A 35 9.99 10.24 -5.90
C ILE A 35 10.94 11.30 -5.34
N LYS A 36 11.78 11.89 -6.20
CA LYS A 36 12.82 12.84 -5.80
C LYS A 36 12.22 13.98 -4.95
N GLY A 37 12.68 14.10 -3.71
CA GLY A 37 12.22 15.13 -2.76
C GLY A 37 11.05 14.74 -1.83
N ALA A 38 10.38 13.60 -2.06
CA ALA A 38 9.08 13.30 -1.43
C ALA A 38 9.12 12.47 -0.13
N THR A 39 10.27 12.01 0.37
CA THR A 39 10.24 10.94 1.36
C THR A 39 10.95 11.25 2.67
N ASP A 40 10.14 11.46 3.71
CA ASP A 40 10.60 11.60 5.09
C ASP A 40 10.27 10.33 5.90
N LEU A 41 11.31 9.58 6.32
CA LEU A 41 11.15 8.40 7.18
C LEU A 41 10.49 8.74 8.52
N ARG A 42 10.54 10.00 8.96
CA ARG A 42 9.88 10.45 10.21
C ARG A 42 8.36 10.35 10.14
N LYS A 43 7.78 10.33 8.94
CA LYS A 43 6.32 10.29 8.71
C LYS A 43 5.75 8.87 8.60
N VAL A 44 6.59 7.84 8.58
CA VAL A 44 6.19 6.44 8.40
C VAL A 44 6.80 5.54 9.46
N ALA A 45 6.18 4.41 9.73
CA ALA A 45 6.77 3.39 10.58
C ALA A 45 7.88 2.63 9.83
N PHE A 46 9.00 2.40 10.49
CA PHE A 46 10.13 1.68 9.90
C PHE A 46 10.85 0.79 10.91
N ASN A 47 11.55 -0.22 10.43
CA ASN A 47 12.33 -1.09 11.29
C ASN A 47 13.65 -0.39 11.69
N ARG A 48 13.90 -0.26 12.99
CA ARG A 48 15.09 0.38 13.57
C ARG A 48 16.40 -0.19 13.05
N ILE A 49 16.46 -1.51 12.88
CA ILE A 49 17.71 -2.23 12.58
C ILE A 49 18.01 -2.14 11.09
N THR A 50 17.03 -2.46 10.25
CA THR A 50 17.20 -2.46 8.79
C THR A 50 17.03 -1.07 8.18
N LYS A 51 16.47 -0.10 8.94
CA LYS A 51 16.09 1.25 8.46
C LYS A 51 15.15 1.22 7.26
N THR A 52 14.43 0.11 7.09
CA THR A 52 13.48 -0.10 6.01
C THR A 52 12.08 0.27 6.48
N ALA A 53 11.36 1.07 5.69
CA ALA A 53 9.96 1.36 5.93
C ALA A 53 9.12 0.07 5.86
N TYR A 54 8.13 -0.04 6.73
CA TYR A 54 7.18 -1.15 6.66
C TYR A 54 6.26 -1.01 5.45
N SER A 55 5.76 -2.15 4.94
CA SER A 55 4.81 -2.23 3.83
C SER A 55 3.51 -1.48 4.10
N ALA A 56 2.72 -1.20 3.06
CA ALA A 56 1.41 -0.54 3.19
C ALA A 56 0.53 -1.23 4.25
N LEU A 57 0.43 -2.56 4.20
CA LEU A 57 -0.35 -3.31 5.18
C LEU A 57 0.16 -3.12 6.61
N ASN A 58 1.48 -3.16 6.82
CA ASN A 58 2.06 -2.97 8.14
C ASN A 58 1.91 -1.52 8.63
N GLN A 59 1.97 -0.52 7.75
CA GLN A 59 1.64 0.86 8.12
C GLN A 59 0.20 1.01 8.62
N MET A 60 -0.74 0.29 8.01
CA MET A 60 -2.14 0.27 8.47
C MET A 60 -2.31 -0.38 9.85
N LEU A 61 -1.49 -1.39 10.16
CA LEU A 61 -1.54 -2.14 11.42
C LEU A 61 -0.85 -1.42 12.58
N LEU A 62 0.20 -0.64 12.30
CA LEU A 62 0.97 0.10 13.29
C LEU A 62 0.29 1.41 13.67
N SER A 63 0.30 1.75 14.95
CA SER A 63 -0.45 2.90 15.48
C SER A 63 0.26 4.24 15.29
N ARG A 64 1.59 4.23 15.21
CA ARG A 64 2.46 5.42 15.19
C ARG A 64 3.46 5.37 14.03
N ALA A 65 3.87 6.52 13.54
CA ALA A 65 5.09 6.63 12.73
C ALA A 65 6.34 6.51 13.62
N GLY A 66 7.49 6.18 13.02
CA GLY A 66 8.77 6.10 13.72
C GLY A 66 9.35 4.70 13.79
N GLU A 67 10.19 4.49 14.79
CA GLU A 67 11.04 3.33 14.91
C GLU A 67 10.35 2.18 15.62
N TYR A 68 10.36 1.02 14.99
CA TYR A 68 9.90 -0.22 15.57
C TYR A 68 10.97 -1.31 15.48
N ALA A 69 11.00 -2.18 16.49
CA ALA A 69 11.79 -3.41 16.45
C ALA A 69 11.14 -4.49 17.33
N SER A 70 11.53 -5.75 17.10
CA SER A 70 11.10 -6.86 17.96
C SER A 70 11.77 -6.76 19.33
N PHE A 71 11.24 -7.47 20.33
CA PHE A 71 11.82 -7.55 21.66
C PHE A 71 13.32 -7.92 21.61
N LYS A 72 13.66 -8.94 20.81
CA LYS A 72 15.05 -9.36 20.65
C LYS A 72 15.93 -8.27 20.04
N GLN A 73 15.46 -7.64 18.96
CA GLN A 73 16.20 -6.58 18.29
C GLN A 73 16.45 -5.39 19.21
N TRP A 74 15.45 -4.97 20.02
CA TRP A 74 15.64 -3.91 21.00
C TRP A 74 16.69 -4.30 22.06
N LYS A 75 16.62 -5.51 22.56
CA LYS A 75 17.60 -6.03 23.53
C LYS A 75 19.01 -6.09 22.96
N ASP A 76 19.16 -6.51 21.70
CA ASP A 76 20.45 -6.65 21.04
C ASP A 76 21.16 -5.27 20.86
N VAL A 77 20.41 -4.18 20.79
CA VAL A 77 20.94 -2.81 20.74
C VAL A 77 20.99 -2.11 22.11
N GLY A 78 20.71 -2.83 23.19
CA GLY A 78 20.80 -2.32 24.57
C GLY A 78 19.52 -1.69 25.11
N GLY A 79 18.39 -1.79 24.37
CA GLY A 79 17.09 -1.29 24.81
C GLY A 79 16.36 -2.23 25.74
N THR A 80 15.57 -1.65 26.64
CA THR A 80 14.70 -2.37 27.56
C THR A 80 13.25 -1.96 27.34
N ILE A 81 12.38 -2.91 27.04
CA ILE A 81 10.94 -2.63 26.86
C ILE A 81 10.33 -2.19 28.21
N LYS A 82 9.62 -1.09 28.21
CA LYS A 82 8.96 -0.54 29.39
C LYS A 82 7.90 -1.50 29.93
N LYS A 83 7.78 -1.56 31.24
CA LYS A 83 6.74 -2.39 31.88
C LYS A 83 5.34 -1.90 31.47
N GLY A 84 4.53 -2.81 30.94
CA GLY A 84 3.18 -2.51 30.49
C GLY A 84 3.09 -2.07 29.02
N ALA A 85 4.21 -1.93 28.30
CA ALA A 85 4.21 -1.66 26.87
C ALA A 85 3.46 -2.78 26.10
N LYS A 86 2.66 -2.36 25.11
CA LYS A 86 1.87 -3.28 24.30
C LYS A 86 2.56 -3.51 22.96
N ALA A 87 2.78 -4.79 22.65
CA ALA A 87 3.28 -5.16 21.34
C ALA A 87 2.24 -4.89 20.24
N GLU A 88 2.72 -4.40 19.12
CA GLU A 88 1.96 -4.32 17.88
C GLU A 88 2.41 -5.45 16.95
N ILE A 89 1.58 -5.83 15.98
CA ILE A 89 1.91 -6.89 15.04
C ILE A 89 2.30 -6.32 13.68
N VAL A 90 3.27 -6.94 13.06
CA VAL A 90 3.62 -6.77 11.65
C VAL A 90 3.62 -8.13 10.96
N VAL A 91 3.29 -8.16 9.69
CA VAL A 91 3.16 -9.39 8.93
C VAL A 91 4.11 -9.40 7.74
N PHE A 92 4.58 -10.59 7.39
CA PHE A 92 5.49 -10.82 6.28
C PHE A 92 5.12 -12.09 5.54
N TRP A 93 5.26 -12.07 4.23
CA TRP A 93 5.17 -13.26 3.41
C TRP A 93 6.44 -14.10 3.56
N LYS A 94 6.27 -15.40 3.80
CA LYS A 94 7.32 -16.40 3.65
C LYS A 94 6.89 -17.45 2.64
N TRP A 95 7.87 -18.04 2.00
CA TRP A 95 7.67 -19.13 1.05
C TRP A 95 8.11 -20.44 1.70
N LEU A 96 7.19 -21.42 1.71
CA LEU A 96 7.53 -22.81 2.02
C LEU A 96 7.90 -23.50 0.72
N GLU A 97 9.07 -24.10 0.67
CA GLU A 97 9.46 -24.95 -0.43
C GLU A 97 9.06 -26.39 -0.09
N ASN A 98 8.07 -26.91 -0.79
CA ASN A 98 7.63 -28.29 -0.69
C ASN A 98 7.98 -29.01 -2.00
N VAL A 99 8.56 -30.21 -1.86
CA VAL A 99 8.73 -31.11 -3.00
C VAL A 99 7.44 -31.93 -3.11
N THR A 100 6.73 -31.75 -4.21
CA THR A 100 5.56 -32.57 -4.58
C THR A 100 5.93 -33.45 -5.76
N LYS A 101 5.49 -34.71 -5.74
CA LYS A 101 5.61 -35.58 -6.90
C LYS A 101 4.44 -35.37 -7.82
N ASP A 102 4.70 -35.21 -9.10
CA ASP A 102 3.67 -35.20 -10.12
C ASP A 102 3.17 -36.63 -10.30
N GLU A 103 1.89 -36.87 -10.01
CA GLU A 103 1.27 -38.21 -10.06
C GLU A 103 1.29 -38.83 -11.46
N SER A 104 1.51 -38.06 -12.50
CA SER A 104 1.52 -38.52 -13.90
C SER A 104 2.90 -38.82 -14.46
N THR A 105 3.96 -38.17 -13.93
CA THR A 105 5.33 -38.28 -14.48
C THR A 105 6.35 -38.82 -13.47
N ASP A 106 5.96 -39.02 -12.21
CA ASP A 106 6.82 -39.39 -11.06
C ASP A 106 8.00 -38.40 -10.83
N GLU A 107 7.97 -37.22 -11.50
CA GLU A 107 8.97 -36.19 -11.35
C GLU A 107 8.75 -35.34 -10.07
N GLU A 108 9.83 -35.06 -9.38
CA GLU A 108 9.78 -34.15 -8.21
C GLU A 108 9.68 -32.69 -8.67
N LYS A 109 8.61 -31.99 -8.25
CA LYS A 109 8.38 -30.59 -8.54
C LYS A 109 8.49 -29.77 -7.25
N LEU A 110 9.36 -28.76 -7.27
CA LEU A 110 9.47 -27.81 -6.17
C LEU A 110 8.29 -26.82 -6.24
N VAL A 111 7.39 -26.90 -5.27
CA VAL A 111 6.25 -25.99 -5.15
C VAL A 111 6.53 -25.00 -4.03
N LYS A 112 6.50 -23.69 -4.36
CA LYS A 112 6.63 -22.61 -3.39
C LYS A 112 5.24 -22.17 -2.94
N ILE A 113 4.92 -22.42 -1.67
CA ILE A 113 3.64 -22.06 -1.06
C ILE A 113 3.83 -20.81 -0.21
N PRO A 114 3.18 -19.67 -0.57
CA PRO A 114 3.26 -18.48 0.25
C PRO A 114 2.43 -18.65 1.52
N TYR A 115 2.97 -18.26 2.66
CA TYR A 115 2.23 -18.19 3.91
C TYR A 115 2.58 -16.92 4.69
N LEU A 116 1.58 -16.38 5.40
CA LEU A 116 1.72 -15.15 6.16
C LEU A 116 2.25 -15.49 7.57
N ARG A 117 3.34 -14.84 7.96
CA ARG A 117 3.86 -14.86 9.35
C ARG A 117 3.70 -13.50 9.98
N TYR A 118 3.62 -13.46 11.30
CA TYR A 118 3.59 -12.23 12.06
C TYR A 118 4.74 -12.19 13.07
N TYR A 119 5.11 -10.95 13.43
CA TYR A 119 6.06 -10.66 14.49
C TYR A 119 5.48 -9.59 15.40
N GLN A 120 5.83 -9.66 16.67
CA GLN A 120 5.52 -8.63 17.64
C GLN A 120 6.64 -7.60 17.64
N VAL A 121 6.28 -6.33 17.55
CA VAL A 121 7.19 -5.20 17.55
C VAL A 121 6.76 -4.16 18.58
N PHE A 122 7.71 -3.36 19.05
CA PHE A 122 7.50 -2.29 20.01
C PHE A 122 8.03 -0.98 19.42
N HIS A 123 7.31 0.11 19.65
CA HIS A 123 7.73 1.43 19.22
C HIS A 123 8.84 1.97 20.13
N ILE A 124 9.69 2.85 19.61
CA ILE A 124 10.81 3.47 20.34
C ILE A 124 10.36 4.16 21.64
N ASP A 125 9.19 4.80 21.67
CA ASP A 125 8.66 5.45 22.87
C ASP A 125 8.36 4.47 24.01
N ASP A 126 8.24 3.19 23.70
CA ASP A 126 8.00 2.12 24.65
C ASP A 126 9.31 1.42 25.10
N VAL A 127 10.46 2.03 24.81
CA VAL A 127 11.80 1.48 25.07
C VAL A 127 12.63 2.43 25.89
N ASP A 128 13.27 1.92 26.96
CA ASP A 128 14.25 2.65 27.76
C ASP A 128 15.67 2.32 27.31
N GLY A 129 16.60 3.23 27.54
CA GLY A 129 18.05 3.05 27.30
C GLY A 129 18.49 3.34 25.87
N ILE A 130 17.58 3.66 24.96
CA ILE A 130 17.87 3.95 23.56
C ILE A 130 17.42 5.38 23.20
N LYS A 131 18.30 6.11 22.53
CA LYS A 131 17.92 7.39 21.91
C LYS A 131 17.31 7.14 20.53
N PRO A 132 16.26 7.87 20.13
CA PRO A 132 15.76 7.85 18.76
C PRO A 132 16.89 8.14 17.77
N LEU A 133 16.78 7.56 16.57
CA LEU A 133 17.71 7.88 15.49
C LEU A 133 17.55 9.37 15.16
N SER A 134 18.67 10.10 15.20
CA SER A 134 18.71 11.42 14.60
C SER A 134 18.78 11.22 13.08
N PHE A 135 17.71 11.55 12.39
CA PHE A 135 17.84 11.85 10.98
C PHE A 135 18.43 13.26 10.93
N GLU A 136 19.56 13.43 10.23
CA GLU A 136 19.97 14.76 9.81
C GLU A 136 18.72 15.40 9.21
N GLU A 137 18.39 16.60 9.69
CA GLU A 137 17.37 17.37 9.00
C GLU A 137 17.80 17.40 7.54
N VAL A 138 17.10 16.65 6.70
CA VAL A 138 17.10 16.94 5.28
C VAL A 138 16.57 18.37 5.28
N LYS A 139 17.49 19.33 5.23
CA LYS A 139 17.13 20.73 5.00
C LYS A 139 16.20 20.63 3.81
N GLU A 140 14.93 20.92 4.04
CA GLU A 140 14.01 21.05 2.92
C GLU A 140 14.77 21.92 1.95
N PRO A 141 14.94 21.47 0.68
CA PRO A 141 15.76 22.22 -0.25
C PRO A 141 15.18 23.62 -0.27
N THR A 142 15.94 24.55 0.25
CA THR A 142 15.52 25.92 0.48
C THR A 142 15.20 26.67 -0.81
N GLU A 143 15.27 26.03 -1.97
CA GLU A 143 15.00 26.67 -3.27
C GLU A 143 14.73 25.71 -4.45
N THR A 144 14.46 24.44 -4.26
CA THR A 144 13.71 23.71 -5.30
C THR A 144 12.32 23.52 -4.75
N THR A 145 11.43 24.36 -5.16
CA THR A 145 10.01 24.25 -4.88
C THR A 145 9.57 22.84 -5.23
N PHE A 146 9.39 22.01 -4.21
CA PHE A 146 8.69 20.76 -4.37
C PHE A 146 7.25 21.16 -4.72
N GLU A 147 6.87 20.95 -5.98
CA GLU A 147 5.54 21.22 -6.48
C GLU A 147 4.81 19.88 -6.60
N PRO A 148 4.06 19.45 -5.56
CA PRO A 148 3.40 18.15 -5.54
C PRO A 148 2.50 17.92 -6.75
N GLU A 149 1.79 18.95 -7.18
CA GLU A 149 0.90 18.90 -8.33
C GLU A 149 1.68 18.67 -9.63
N LYS A 150 2.80 19.35 -9.82
CA LYS A 150 3.66 19.15 -10.99
C LYS A 150 4.23 17.74 -11.02
N GLN A 151 4.68 17.21 -9.88
CA GLN A 151 5.18 15.84 -9.83
C GLN A 151 4.09 14.80 -10.09
N ALA A 152 2.85 15.08 -9.67
CA ALA A 152 1.71 14.23 -10.00
C ALA A 152 1.44 14.22 -11.52
N GLU A 153 1.51 15.40 -12.16
CA GLU A 153 1.38 15.52 -13.61
C GLU A 153 2.49 14.77 -14.34
N ASP A 154 3.74 15.00 -13.92
CA ASP A 154 4.88 14.35 -14.54
C ASP A 154 4.74 12.81 -14.43
N LEU A 155 4.36 12.30 -13.26
CA LEU A 155 4.15 10.86 -13.05
C LEU A 155 3.01 10.31 -13.91
N MET A 156 1.89 11.03 -14.01
CA MET A 156 0.75 10.63 -14.85
C MET A 156 1.15 10.58 -16.34
N ASN A 157 1.86 11.60 -16.81
CA ASN A 157 2.31 11.71 -18.19
C ASN A 157 3.36 10.66 -18.54
N GLU A 158 4.38 10.46 -17.69
CA GLU A 158 5.40 9.43 -17.86
C GLU A 158 4.79 8.02 -17.90
N TYR A 159 3.83 7.74 -17.01
CA TYR A 159 3.10 6.48 -17.03
C TYR A 159 2.30 6.32 -18.32
N ALA A 160 1.52 7.33 -18.71
CA ALA A 160 0.68 7.27 -19.90
C ALA A 160 1.50 7.08 -21.18
N GLU A 161 2.63 7.78 -21.30
CA GLU A 161 3.55 7.67 -22.44
C GLU A 161 4.22 6.29 -22.49
N ARG A 162 4.75 5.82 -21.37
CA ARG A 162 5.43 4.51 -21.26
C ARG A 162 4.49 3.36 -21.60
N GLU A 163 3.27 3.39 -21.06
CA GLU A 163 2.28 2.32 -21.28
C GLU A 163 1.43 2.51 -22.55
N LYS A 164 1.64 3.63 -23.27
CA LYS A 164 0.86 4.01 -24.46
C LYS A 164 -0.65 4.06 -24.20
N ILE A 165 -1.04 4.45 -22.99
CA ILE A 165 -2.44 4.56 -22.58
C ILE A 165 -2.94 6.00 -22.77
N ALA A 166 -4.11 6.16 -23.38
CA ALA A 166 -4.72 7.46 -23.53
C ALA A 166 -5.44 7.91 -22.27
N ILE A 167 -5.14 9.11 -21.76
CA ILE A 167 -5.94 9.78 -20.72
C ILE A 167 -6.80 10.83 -21.42
N ARG A 168 -8.12 10.69 -21.34
CA ARG A 168 -9.10 11.56 -21.97
C ARG A 168 -9.81 12.38 -20.90
N TYR A 169 -10.04 13.66 -21.20
CA TYR A 169 -10.70 14.60 -20.29
C TYR A 169 -12.04 15.00 -20.91
N SER A 170 -13.14 14.48 -20.38
CA SER A 170 -14.50 14.88 -20.79
C SER A 170 -15.57 14.32 -19.86
N GLY A 171 -16.77 14.89 -19.90
CA GLY A 171 -17.90 14.42 -19.10
C GLY A 171 -17.72 14.60 -17.60
N ASN A 172 -18.48 13.83 -16.82
CA ASN A 172 -18.56 13.96 -15.35
C ASN A 172 -18.18 12.66 -14.62
N SER A 173 -17.68 11.64 -15.33
CA SER A 173 -17.32 10.35 -14.75
C SER A 173 -15.85 10.04 -14.98
N ALA A 174 -15.24 9.40 -13.99
CA ALA A 174 -13.92 8.80 -14.11
C ALA A 174 -14.09 7.29 -14.24
N PHE A 175 -13.32 6.67 -15.12
CA PHE A 175 -13.21 5.22 -15.23
C PHE A 175 -12.01 4.82 -16.08
N TYR A 176 -11.49 3.65 -15.81
CA TYR A 176 -10.61 2.93 -16.73
C TYR A 176 -11.43 1.95 -17.57
N SER A 177 -11.20 1.94 -18.89
CA SER A 177 -11.82 0.98 -19.81
C SER A 177 -10.86 -0.15 -20.15
N PRO A 178 -11.04 -1.37 -19.59
CA PRO A 178 -10.12 -2.48 -19.86
C PRO A 178 -10.14 -2.99 -21.31
N MET A 179 -11.30 -2.88 -21.99
CA MET A 179 -11.45 -3.34 -23.38
C MET A 179 -10.76 -2.42 -24.39
N GLN A 180 -10.74 -1.13 -24.13
CA GLN A 180 -10.22 -0.12 -25.05
C GLN A 180 -8.90 0.47 -24.56
N ASP A 181 -8.48 0.06 -23.39
CA ASP A 181 -7.24 0.48 -22.73
C ASP A 181 -7.03 1.99 -22.71
N TYR A 182 -8.00 2.72 -22.16
CA TYR A 182 -7.89 4.15 -21.93
C TYR A 182 -8.49 4.55 -20.59
N ILE A 183 -8.05 5.70 -20.08
CA ILE A 183 -8.57 6.30 -18.86
C ILE A 183 -9.43 7.50 -19.26
N GLN A 184 -10.63 7.59 -18.69
CA GLN A 184 -11.52 8.75 -18.77
C GLN A 184 -11.48 9.49 -17.44
N LEU A 185 -11.28 10.80 -17.49
CA LEU A 185 -11.33 11.69 -16.32
C LEU A 185 -12.27 12.87 -16.60
N PRO A 186 -12.96 13.40 -15.58
CA PRO A 186 -13.63 14.68 -15.68
C PRO A 186 -12.63 15.82 -15.95
N GLU A 187 -13.11 16.91 -16.53
CA GLU A 187 -12.30 18.11 -16.72
C GLU A 187 -11.86 18.70 -15.37
N ARG A 188 -10.60 19.15 -15.27
CA ARG A 188 -10.00 19.62 -14.01
C ARG A 188 -10.77 20.74 -13.34
N PHE A 189 -11.36 21.65 -14.12
CA PHE A 189 -12.13 22.77 -13.57
C PHE A 189 -13.33 22.32 -12.71
N GLN A 190 -13.82 21.08 -12.88
CA GLN A 190 -14.92 20.52 -12.08
C GLN A 190 -14.52 20.26 -10.64
N PHE A 191 -13.23 20.10 -10.36
CA PHE A 191 -12.69 19.94 -9.01
C PHE A 191 -12.37 21.27 -8.32
N GLY A 192 -12.54 22.41 -9.02
CA GLY A 192 -12.26 23.73 -8.50
C GLY A 192 -10.81 23.88 -8.06
N LYS A 193 -10.60 24.31 -6.79
CA LYS A 193 -9.26 24.45 -6.19
C LYS A 193 -8.77 23.20 -5.45
N LYS A 194 -9.46 22.08 -5.59
CA LYS A 194 -9.19 20.86 -4.84
C LYS A 194 -8.34 19.89 -5.67
N ALA A 195 -7.09 20.26 -5.89
CA ALA A 195 -6.15 19.43 -6.65
C ALA A 195 -6.04 18.01 -6.11
N GLY A 196 -6.06 17.82 -4.79
CA GLY A 196 -6.02 16.50 -4.16
C GLY A 196 -7.19 15.59 -4.57
N GLU A 197 -8.39 16.13 -4.77
CA GLU A 197 -9.55 15.35 -5.23
C GLU A 197 -9.36 14.90 -6.70
N PHE A 198 -8.83 15.77 -7.56
CA PHE A 198 -8.51 15.41 -8.94
C PHE A 198 -7.47 14.29 -9.01
N TYR A 199 -6.33 14.45 -8.31
CA TYR A 199 -5.27 13.44 -8.33
C TYR A 199 -5.69 12.13 -7.66
N SER A 200 -6.50 12.18 -6.61
CA SER A 200 -7.06 10.98 -6.00
C SER A 200 -7.87 10.18 -7.01
N THR A 201 -8.73 10.86 -7.76
CA THR A 201 -9.54 10.24 -8.82
C THR A 201 -8.66 9.72 -9.95
N ALA A 202 -7.71 10.53 -10.43
CA ALA A 202 -6.84 10.14 -11.52
C ALA A 202 -5.96 8.93 -11.18
N PHE A 203 -5.35 8.92 -10.00
CA PHE A 203 -4.54 7.79 -9.56
C PHE A 203 -5.35 6.53 -9.29
N HIS A 204 -6.60 6.65 -8.86
CA HIS A 204 -7.50 5.51 -8.74
C HIS A 204 -7.66 4.80 -10.09
N GLU A 205 -7.96 5.53 -11.15
CA GLU A 205 -8.12 4.99 -12.50
C GLU A 205 -6.78 4.49 -13.10
N ILE A 206 -5.69 5.17 -12.78
CA ILE A 206 -4.34 4.72 -13.17
C ILE A 206 -3.99 3.40 -12.49
N VAL A 207 -4.32 3.21 -11.21
CA VAL A 207 -4.09 1.93 -10.53
C VAL A 207 -4.92 0.82 -11.17
N HIS A 208 -6.20 1.06 -11.52
CA HIS A 208 -7.00 0.10 -12.28
C HIS A 208 -6.33 -0.27 -13.60
N SER A 209 -5.82 0.71 -14.34
CA SER A 209 -5.18 0.45 -15.63
C SER A 209 -3.96 -0.47 -15.52
N THR A 210 -3.24 -0.44 -14.40
CA THR A 210 -2.14 -1.39 -14.17
C THR A 210 -2.60 -2.85 -14.13
N GLY A 211 -3.89 -3.10 -13.93
CA GLY A 211 -4.50 -4.43 -13.94
C GLY A 211 -4.70 -5.05 -15.31
N HIS A 212 -4.46 -4.31 -16.39
CA HIS A 212 -4.57 -4.82 -17.75
C HIS A 212 -3.68 -6.06 -17.99
N LYS A 213 -4.13 -6.94 -18.88
CA LYS A 213 -3.43 -8.21 -19.19
C LYS A 213 -1.98 -8.02 -19.65
N GLU A 214 -1.67 -6.91 -20.31
CA GLU A 214 -0.33 -6.58 -20.81
C GLU A 214 0.55 -5.91 -19.73
N ARG A 215 0.03 -5.64 -18.53
CA ARG A 215 0.73 -5.04 -17.39
C ARG A 215 0.83 -6.03 -16.22
N LEU A 216 0.02 -5.87 -15.21
CA LEU A 216 0.06 -6.74 -14.02
C LEU A 216 -0.99 -7.87 -14.04
N ASP A 217 -1.77 -7.99 -15.09
CA ASP A 217 -2.71 -9.07 -15.37
C ASP A 217 -3.63 -9.42 -14.18
N ARG A 218 -4.28 -8.40 -13.60
CA ARG A 218 -5.22 -8.57 -12.48
C ARG A 218 -6.67 -8.64 -12.90
N LEU A 219 -7.00 -8.00 -14.04
CA LEU A 219 -8.38 -7.85 -14.53
C LEU A 219 -8.77 -9.00 -15.47
N ASN A 220 -8.48 -10.23 -15.07
CA ASN A 220 -8.62 -11.44 -15.91
C ASN A 220 -10.05 -11.87 -16.18
N SER A 221 -11.04 -11.26 -15.56
CA SER A 221 -12.45 -11.54 -15.81
C SER A 221 -13.27 -10.27 -15.69
N PHE A 222 -14.31 -10.16 -16.52
CA PHE A 222 -15.36 -9.16 -16.37
C PHE A 222 -16.12 -9.40 -15.07
N ALA A 223 -15.56 -8.97 -13.96
CA ALA A 223 -16.28 -8.89 -12.71
C ALA A 223 -17.34 -7.79 -12.89
N GLY A 224 -18.60 -8.17 -12.98
CA GLY A 224 -19.71 -7.22 -13.07
C GLY A 224 -19.71 -6.30 -11.86
N PHE A 225 -20.15 -5.06 -12.06
CA PHE A 225 -20.30 -4.06 -11.01
C PHE A 225 -21.01 -4.65 -9.78
N GLY A 226 -20.39 -4.52 -8.58
CA GLY A 226 -20.92 -5.06 -7.34
C GLY A 226 -20.56 -6.52 -7.03
N SER A 227 -19.80 -7.21 -7.89
CA SER A 227 -19.30 -8.55 -7.58
C SER A 227 -18.20 -8.52 -6.52
N GLU A 228 -17.88 -9.68 -5.95
CA GLU A 228 -16.79 -9.82 -4.95
C GLU A 228 -15.43 -9.47 -5.56
N ASP A 229 -15.17 -9.90 -6.79
CA ASP A 229 -13.91 -9.59 -7.49
C ASP A 229 -13.79 -8.10 -7.83
N TYR A 230 -14.91 -7.45 -8.18
CA TYR A 230 -14.97 -6.00 -8.34
C TYR A 230 -14.59 -5.29 -7.02
N SER A 231 -15.18 -5.70 -5.89
CA SER A 231 -14.85 -5.11 -4.59
C SER A 231 -13.38 -5.27 -4.22
N LYS A 232 -12.75 -6.40 -4.58
CA LYS A 232 -11.32 -6.63 -4.34
C LYS A 232 -10.44 -5.70 -5.16
N GLU A 233 -10.78 -5.46 -6.41
CA GLU A 233 -10.01 -4.56 -7.29
C GLU A 233 -10.21 -3.08 -6.88
N GLU A 234 -11.41 -2.69 -6.47
CA GLU A 234 -11.66 -1.36 -5.89
C GLU A 234 -10.76 -1.09 -4.68
N LEU A 235 -10.61 -2.09 -3.79
CA LEU A 235 -9.72 -1.93 -2.63
C LEU A 235 -8.24 -1.80 -3.05
N VAL A 236 -7.82 -2.46 -4.12
CA VAL A 236 -6.48 -2.28 -4.70
C VAL A 236 -6.30 -0.86 -5.20
N ALA A 237 -7.28 -0.32 -5.94
CA ALA A 237 -7.25 1.03 -6.48
C ALA A 237 -7.23 2.10 -5.38
N GLU A 238 -8.04 1.94 -4.35
CA GLU A 238 -8.08 2.83 -3.18
C GLU A 238 -6.74 2.88 -2.44
N ILE A 239 -6.19 1.72 -2.09
CA ILE A 239 -4.90 1.63 -1.38
C ILE A 239 -3.78 2.18 -2.25
N GLY A 240 -3.78 1.86 -3.54
CA GLY A 240 -2.76 2.31 -4.49
C GLY A 240 -2.80 3.82 -4.71
N SER A 241 -3.98 4.40 -4.92
CA SER A 241 -4.18 5.84 -5.05
C SER A 241 -3.70 6.59 -3.80
N ALA A 242 -4.13 6.16 -2.62
CA ALA A 242 -3.69 6.74 -1.36
C ALA A 242 -2.15 6.67 -1.20
N GLY A 243 -1.53 5.57 -1.64
CA GLY A 243 -0.08 5.42 -1.65
C GLY A 243 0.63 6.42 -2.55
N LEU A 244 0.14 6.63 -3.76
CA LEU A 244 0.71 7.63 -4.70
C LEU A 244 0.56 9.05 -4.16
N LEU A 245 -0.62 9.41 -3.63
CA LEU A 245 -0.84 10.72 -3.00
C LEU A 245 0.14 10.96 -1.84
N ASN A 246 0.30 9.97 -0.97
CA ASN A 246 1.22 10.06 0.15
C ASN A 246 2.69 10.19 -0.30
N LEU A 247 3.10 9.48 -1.35
CA LEU A 247 4.44 9.60 -1.93
C LEU A 247 4.71 10.99 -2.50
N LEU A 248 3.67 11.65 -3.01
CA LEU A 248 3.72 12.99 -3.58
C LEU A 248 3.45 14.10 -2.55
N ASN A 249 3.24 13.76 -1.27
CA ASN A 249 2.82 14.70 -0.21
C ASN A 249 1.54 15.48 -0.56
N ILE A 250 0.67 14.89 -1.35
CA ILE A 250 -0.67 15.43 -1.63
C ILE A 250 -1.62 14.91 -0.57
N GLU A 251 -2.40 15.80 0.05
CA GLU A 251 -3.40 15.39 1.04
C GLU A 251 -4.44 14.46 0.42
N THR A 252 -4.68 13.33 1.07
CA THR A 252 -5.76 12.43 0.68
C THR A 252 -7.10 13.07 1.03
N PRO A 253 -8.00 13.27 0.05
CA PRO A 253 -9.26 13.93 0.31
C PRO A 253 -10.10 13.19 1.35
N SER A 254 -10.62 13.91 2.33
CA SER A 254 -11.51 13.34 3.35
C SER A 254 -12.96 13.16 2.86
N THR A 255 -13.32 13.78 1.76
CA THR A 255 -14.71 13.98 1.35
C THR A 255 -15.33 12.82 0.57
N PHE A 256 -14.55 12.09 -0.22
CA PHE A 256 -15.09 11.03 -1.07
C PHE A 256 -15.27 9.69 -0.33
N THR A 257 -14.41 9.38 0.59
CA THR A 257 -14.31 8.05 1.23
C THR A 257 -14.87 8.00 2.65
N ASN A 258 -15.20 9.15 3.25
CA ASN A 258 -15.69 9.23 4.63
C ASN A 258 -17.23 9.12 4.77
N SER A 259 -17.95 8.74 3.72
CA SER A 259 -19.37 8.46 3.90
C SER A 259 -19.54 7.20 4.76
N VAL A 260 -20.45 7.27 5.73
CA VAL A 260 -20.77 6.13 6.62
C VAL A 260 -21.14 4.88 5.80
N ALA A 261 -21.85 5.07 4.68
CA ALA A 261 -22.24 3.99 3.77
C ALA A 261 -21.02 3.30 3.12
N TYR A 262 -20.00 4.07 2.73
CA TYR A 262 -18.78 3.54 2.13
C TYR A 262 -17.98 2.70 3.14
N ILE A 263 -17.77 3.23 4.34
CA ILE A 263 -17.09 2.51 5.43
C ILE A 263 -17.82 1.21 5.77
N GLN A 264 -19.15 1.24 5.85
CA GLN A 264 -19.95 0.04 6.13
C GLN A 264 -19.86 -1.01 5.01
N SER A 265 -19.80 -0.56 3.76
CA SER A 265 -19.58 -1.46 2.62
C SER A 265 -18.24 -2.20 2.75
N TRP A 266 -17.17 -1.48 3.08
CA TRP A 266 -15.84 -2.09 3.32
C TRP A 266 -15.85 -3.06 4.50
N ILE A 267 -16.45 -2.68 5.63
CA ILE A 267 -16.58 -3.56 6.79
C ILE A 267 -17.29 -4.87 6.40
N LYS A 268 -18.37 -4.77 5.63
CA LYS A 268 -19.12 -5.95 5.16
C LYS A 268 -18.24 -6.82 4.25
N ALA A 269 -17.55 -6.25 3.28
CA ALA A 269 -16.69 -6.98 2.36
C ALA A 269 -15.54 -7.69 3.11
N LEU A 270 -14.90 -7.01 4.03
CA LEU A 270 -13.81 -7.56 4.84
C LEU A 270 -14.27 -8.66 5.81
N LYS A 271 -15.48 -8.58 6.34
CA LYS A 271 -16.07 -9.66 7.16
C LYS A 271 -16.35 -10.91 6.34
N ASN A 272 -16.66 -10.78 5.06
CA ASN A 272 -16.92 -11.91 4.17
C ASN A 272 -15.63 -12.59 3.68
N ASP A 273 -14.53 -11.83 3.51
CA ASP A 273 -13.25 -12.37 3.07
C ASP A 273 -12.10 -11.81 3.92
N THR A 274 -11.64 -12.59 4.89
CA THR A 274 -10.55 -12.21 5.81
C THR A 274 -9.18 -12.10 5.13
N LYS A 275 -9.02 -12.58 3.90
CA LYS A 275 -7.77 -12.46 3.13
C LYS A 275 -7.75 -11.22 2.25
N MET A 276 -8.89 -10.59 2.03
CA MET A 276 -9.09 -9.50 1.07
C MET A 276 -8.09 -8.35 1.29
N ILE A 277 -7.99 -7.82 2.51
CA ILE A 277 -7.10 -6.68 2.80
C ILE A 277 -5.62 -7.02 2.59
N VAL A 278 -5.21 -8.23 2.98
CA VAL A 278 -3.82 -8.69 2.83
C VAL A 278 -3.45 -8.81 1.35
N GLN A 279 -4.33 -9.38 0.55
CA GLN A 279 -4.14 -9.56 -0.89
C GLN A 279 -4.18 -8.22 -1.63
N ALA A 280 -5.17 -7.37 -1.33
CA ALA A 280 -5.32 -6.06 -1.96
C ALA A 280 -4.11 -5.16 -1.68
N SER A 281 -3.62 -5.12 -0.43
CA SER A 281 -2.43 -4.34 -0.08
C SER A 281 -1.20 -4.75 -0.87
N GLY A 282 -0.95 -6.06 -1.03
CA GLY A 282 0.17 -6.54 -1.82
C GLY A 282 0.04 -6.23 -3.32
N LYS A 283 -1.18 -6.30 -3.86
CA LYS A 283 -1.47 -5.92 -5.26
C LYS A 283 -1.32 -4.42 -5.47
N ALA A 284 -1.78 -3.60 -4.52
CA ALA A 284 -1.65 -2.15 -4.55
C ALA A 284 -0.18 -1.71 -4.53
N GLU A 285 0.66 -2.31 -3.68
CA GLU A 285 2.10 -2.04 -3.68
C GLU A 285 2.76 -2.36 -5.03
N LYS A 286 2.40 -3.49 -5.65
CA LYS A 286 2.88 -3.84 -6.98
C LYS A 286 2.44 -2.82 -8.02
N ALA A 287 1.18 -2.35 -7.96
CA ALA A 287 0.64 -1.35 -8.86
C ALA A 287 1.37 -0.01 -8.73
N VAL A 288 1.54 0.49 -7.50
CA VAL A 288 2.28 1.73 -7.23
C VAL A 288 3.73 1.62 -7.72
N ARG A 289 4.41 0.50 -7.44
CA ARG A 289 5.76 0.26 -7.94
C ARG A 289 5.80 0.29 -9.47
N TYR A 290 4.88 -0.40 -10.12
CA TYR A 290 4.79 -0.43 -11.58
C TYR A 290 4.55 0.96 -12.18
N ILE A 291 3.69 1.77 -11.59
CA ILE A 291 3.43 3.14 -12.04
C ILE A 291 4.72 3.98 -12.00
N ILE A 292 5.50 3.88 -10.93
CA ILE A 292 6.67 4.72 -10.72
C ILE A 292 7.88 4.27 -11.53
N ILE A 293 8.17 2.97 -11.58
CA ILE A 293 9.43 2.45 -12.15
C ILE A 293 9.26 1.48 -13.31
N GLY A 294 8.01 1.16 -13.70
CA GLY A 294 7.71 0.21 -14.78
C GLY A 294 7.92 -1.25 -14.39
N ASN A 295 7.99 -2.10 -15.40
CA ASN A 295 8.22 -3.53 -15.24
C ASN A 295 9.71 -3.79 -14.98
N VAL A 296 10.13 -3.64 -13.74
CA VAL A 296 11.44 -4.13 -13.31
C VAL A 296 11.26 -5.62 -13.06
N GLU A 297 11.90 -6.47 -13.86
CA GLU A 297 12.02 -7.90 -13.57
C GLU A 297 12.36 -8.05 -12.09
N GLN A 298 11.69 -9.00 -11.43
CA GLN A 298 11.83 -9.23 -9.99
C GLN A 298 13.29 -9.51 -9.65
N GLU A 299 14.10 -8.48 -9.48
CA GLU A 299 15.34 -8.61 -8.74
C GLU A 299 14.95 -9.07 -7.34
N LYS A 300 15.46 -10.23 -6.99
CA LYS A 300 15.27 -10.93 -5.74
C LYS A 300 15.39 -9.97 -4.56
N ILE A 301 14.26 -9.56 -4.01
CA ILE A 301 14.21 -9.01 -2.66
C ILE A 301 14.27 -10.22 -1.71
N GLU A 302 15.40 -10.91 -1.70
CA GLU A 302 15.82 -11.75 -0.60
C GLU A 302 16.48 -10.82 0.42
N GLY A 303 15.84 -10.64 1.56
CA GLY A 303 16.51 -10.14 2.75
C GLY A 303 16.06 -8.80 3.29
N ALA A 304 14.79 -8.61 3.57
CA ALA A 304 14.34 -7.66 4.57
C ALA A 304 13.44 -8.39 5.57
N ALA A 305 14.07 -9.20 6.43
CA ALA A 305 13.47 -9.75 7.64
C ALA A 305 14.12 -9.10 8.86
#